data_8a2b8a4d34094c0c8c71b184d0671703
#
_entry.id   8a2b8a4d34094c0c8c71b184d0671703
#
_cell.length_a   1.000
_cell.length_b   1.000
_cell.length_c   1.000
_cell.angle_alpha   90.00
_cell.angle_beta   90.00
_cell.angle_gamma   90.00
#
_symmetry.space_group_name_H-M   'P 1'
#
loop_
_entity.id
_entity.type
_entity.pdbx_description
1 polymer ?
#
loop_
_entity_poly.entity_id
_entity_poly.type
_entity_poly.pdbx_seq_one_letter_code
_entity_poly.pdbx_strand_id
1 'polypeptide(L)'
;MNWTVDVPIDELPELPPLPGKLQAEFEDMLARPALQQPSWPADEARKMRTVLESVPPICMPSEVESLHDQLAEVALGRAFLLQGGDCAETFAANTEPHIKANIRTLLQMAVVLTYGASLPVVKVARIAGQYAKPRSSDTDSLGLLSYRGDMVNALDPHAESRVHDPSRLVRAYANAAAAMNLVRALTGSEARLARVHDWNREFVAVSPAGARYEALAAEIDRGLRFMDACGVTDSSLESASIFASHEALVMDYERAMLRLADDPNGGDPVLYDLSAHFLWIGERTRQLDGAHVALAKLIANPIGMKIGPTTTPEQAVEYVKLLDPDKRPGRLTLVSRMGNDKVRDVLPAIVSAVEATGHKVIWQCDPMHGNTHSTSNGFKTRHFDRVIDEVQGFFEVHRALGTHPGGIHIELTGEDVTECLGGAQDISDLDLDRRYETACDPRLNTQQSLELAFLVAEMLRG
;
A
#
# COMPACT_ATOMS: atom_id res chain seq x y z
N MET A 1 23.83 -17.16 -4.54
CA MET A 1 24.85 -16.09 -4.59
C MET A 1 24.95 -15.51 -3.21
N ASN A 2 26.08 -15.71 -2.53
CA ASN A 2 26.32 -15.00 -1.27
C ASN A 2 26.60 -13.53 -1.61
N TRP A 3 25.71 -12.65 -1.26
CA TRP A 3 25.94 -11.22 -1.29
C TRP A 3 26.80 -10.86 -0.05
N THR A 4 28.08 -11.17 -0.12
CA THR A 4 29.05 -10.62 0.83
C THR A 4 29.37 -9.22 0.38
N VAL A 5 29.11 -8.24 1.23
CA VAL A 5 29.60 -6.88 1.02
C VAL A 5 31.11 -6.94 1.27
N ASP A 6 31.89 -6.92 0.20
CA ASP A 6 33.37 -7.01 0.25
C ASP A 6 34.02 -5.68 0.70
N VAL A 7 33.22 -4.65 1.02
CA VAL A 7 33.72 -3.39 1.56
C VAL A 7 33.80 -3.50 3.08
N PRO A 8 34.95 -3.21 3.71
CA PRO A 8 35.05 -3.12 5.16
C PRO A 8 34.03 -2.11 5.69
N ILE A 9 33.24 -2.50 6.71
CA ILE A 9 32.18 -1.65 7.28
C ILE A 9 32.73 -0.33 7.78
N ASP A 10 33.96 -0.34 8.30
CA ASP A 10 34.68 0.83 8.80
C ASP A 10 35.04 1.85 7.71
N GLU A 11 34.92 1.47 6.42
CA GLU A 11 35.19 2.33 5.26
C GLU A 11 33.89 2.89 4.64
N LEU A 12 32.71 2.52 5.16
CA LEU A 12 31.43 3.03 4.67
C LEU A 12 31.20 4.47 5.19
N PRO A 13 30.59 5.34 4.37
CA PRO A 13 30.28 6.69 4.81
C PRO A 13 29.24 6.68 5.94
N GLU A 14 29.55 7.41 7.01
CA GLU A 14 28.58 7.63 8.08
C GLU A 14 27.53 8.67 7.65
N LEU A 15 26.27 8.44 8.05
CA LEU A 15 25.22 9.46 7.89
C LEU A 15 25.54 10.67 8.79
N PRO A 16 25.18 11.90 8.36
CA PRO A 16 25.32 13.06 9.21
C PRO A 16 24.48 12.89 10.49
N PRO A 17 24.97 13.37 11.65
CA PRO A 17 24.22 13.29 12.88
C PRO A 17 22.91 14.08 12.77
N LEU A 18 21.85 13.56 13.39
CA LEU A 18 20.57 14.25 13.44
C LEU A 18 20.68 15.53 14.29
N PRO A 19 19.94 16.61 13.96
CA PRO A 19 19.81 17.78 14.82
C PRO A 19 19.29 17.39 16.21
N GLY A 20 19.72 18.12 17.25
CA GLY A 20 19.51 17.70 18.64
C GLY A 20 18.09 17.34 19.03
N LYS A 21 17.06 18.03 18.51
CA LYS A 21 15.66 17.69 18.76
C LYS A 21 15.26 16.36 18.09
N LEU A 22 15.61 16.20 16.81
CA LEU A 22 15.36 14.96 16.07
C LEU A 22 16.14 13.78 16.66
N GLN A 23 17.36 14.01 17.12
CA GLN A 23 18.15 13.00 17.80
C GLN A 23 17.45 12.47 19.06
N ALA A 24 16.92 13.37 19.91
CA ALA A 24 16.22 13.00 21.13
C ALA A 24 14.92 12.22 20.83
N GLU A 25 14.15 12.63 19.81
CA GLU A 25 12.93 11.93 19.38
C GLU A 25 13.25 10.56 18.76
N PHE A 26 14.35 10.45 18.03
CA PHE A 26 14.84 9.19 17.48
C PHE A 26 15.28 8.21 18.58
N GLU A 27 15.99 8.68 19.59
CA GLU A 27 16.39 7.87 20.76
C GLU A 27 15.15 7.42 21.56
N ASP A 28 14.15 8.27 21.76
CA ASP A 28 12.88 7.92 22.37
C ASP A 28 12.17 6.81 21.58
N MET A 29 12.12 6.93 20.25
CA MET A 29 11.55 5.88 19.38
C MET A 29 12.29 4.55 19.55
N LEU A 30 13.63 4.57 19.61
CA LEU A 30 14.43 3.34 19.80
C LEU A 30 14.23 2.68 21.15
N ALA A 31 13.87 3.42 22.17
CA ALA A 31 13.59 2.90 23.51
C ALA A 31 12.21 2.28 23.65
N ARG A 32 11.30 2.50 22.68
CA ARG A 32 9.94 1.98 22.72
C ARG A 32 9.82 0.53 22.28
N PRO A 33 8.78 -0.20 22.74
CA PRO A 33 8.52 -1.56 22.28
C PRO A 33 8.26 -1.61 20.77
N ALA A 34 9.00 -2.45 20.05
CA ALA A 34 8.76 -2.74 18.64
C ALA A 34 8.19 -4.17 18.51
N LEU A 35 6.88 -4.28 18.22
CA LEU A 35 6.23 -5.57 18.05
C LEU A 35 6.51 -6.16 16.67
N GLN A 36 6.31 -7.46 16.53
CA GLN A 36 6.44 -8.17 15.24
C GLN A 36 7.86 -8.14 14.63
N GLN A 37 8.88 -7.81 15.43
CA GLN A 37 10.24 -7.76 14.92
C GLN A 37 10.84 -9.16 14.70
N PRO A 38 11.76 -9.30 13.73
CA PRO A 38 12.55 -10.52 13.58
C PRO A 38 13.45 -10.78 14.81
N SER A 39 13.63 -12.06 15.14
CA SER A 39 14.62 -12.51 16.12
C SER A 39 15.90 -12.94 15.41
N TRP A 40 16.81 -12.01 15.19
CA TRP A 40 18.12 -12.25 14.58
C TRP A 40 19.26 -11.67 15.42
N PRO A 41 20.53 -12.06 15.19
CA PRO A 41 21.67 -11.52 15.91
C PRO A 41 21.80 -10.00 15.71
N ALA A 42 21.83 -9.24 16.81
CA ALA A 42 21.84 -7.78 16.77
C ALA A 42 23.07 -7.20 16.06
N ASP A 43 24.23 -7.84 16.19
CA ASP A 43 25.46 -7.38 15.55
C ASP A 43 25.44 -7.58 14.04
N GLU A 44 24.85 -8.69 13.56
CA GLU A 44 24.66 -8.92 12.13
C GLU A 44 23.63 -7.95 11.53
N ALA A 45 22.52 -7.71 12.23
CA ALA A 45 21.54 -6.72 11.83
C ALA A 45 22.15 -5.31 11.76
N ARG A 46 22.98 -4.94 12.73
CA ARG A 46 23.72 -3.66 12.73
C ARG A 46 24.59 -3.51 11.49
N LYS A 47 25.34 -4.57 11.12
CA LYS A 47 26.14 -4.57 9.89
C LYS A 47 25.29 -4.31 8.64
N MET A 48 24.15 -4.96 8.54
CA MET A 48 23.24 -4.76 7.38
C MET A 48 22.65 -3.35 7.36
N ARG A 49 22.31 -2.77 8.52
CA ARG A 49 21.88 -1.36 8.59
C ARG A 49 22.96 -0.41 8.10
N THR A 50 24.19 -0.54 8.58
CA THR A 50 25.32 0.32 8.12
C THR A 50 25.50 0.25 6.61
N VAL A 51 25.36 -0.93 6.00
CA VAL A 51 25.37 -1.07 4.53
C VAL A 51 24.21 -0.29 3.91
N LEU A 52 22.99 -0.44 4.42
CA LEU A 52 21.81 0.26 3.88
C LEU A 52 21.85 1.78 4.09
N GLU A 53 22.45 2.24 5.17
CA GLU A 53 22.69 3.67 5.42
C GLU A 53 23.61 4.29 4.38
N SER A 54 24.54 3.52 3.81
CA SER A 54 25.52 3.97 2.82
C SER A 54 25.02 3.95 1.35
N VAL A 55 23.92 3.28 1.05
CA VAL A 55 23.38 3.16 -0.31
C VAL A 55 22.41 4.30 -0.66
N PRO A 56 22.17 4.58 -1.96
CA PRO A 56 21.15 5.55 -2.38
C PRO A 56 19.75 5.15 -1.89
N PRO A 57 18.88 6.10 -1.57
CA PRO A 57 17.50 5.80 -1.18
C PRO A 57 16.67 5.24 -2.36
N ILE A 58 15.53 4.61 -2.06
CA ILE A 58 14.60 4.07 -3.07
C ILE A 58 13.83 5.20 -3.77
N CYS A 59 13.46 6.23 -3.02
CA CYS A 59 12.79 7.42 -3.56
C CYS A 59 13.45 8.71 -3.03
N MET A 60 13.06 9.83 -3.58
CA MET A 60 13.62 11.14 -3.22
C MET A 60 12.60 11.98 -2.42
N PRO A 61 13.04 12.89 -1.53
CA PRO A 61 12.15 13.79 -0.81
C PRO A 61 11.18 14.54 -1.72
N SER A 62 11.62 14.99 -2.89
CA SER A 62 10.78 15.69 -3.87
C SER A 62 9.64 14.82 -4.43
N GLU A 63 9.86 13.51 -4.56
CA GLU A 63 8.81 12.57 -4.97
C GLU A 63 7.79 12.37 -3.83
N VAL A 64 8.26 12.32 -2.59
CA VAL A 64 7.41 12.22 -1.39
C VAL A 64 6.53 13.47 -1.25
N GLU A 65 7.10 14.67 -1.43
CA GLU A 65 6.33 15.92 -1.39
C GLU A 65 5.32 16.02 -2.53
N SER A 66 5.70 15.57 -3.75
CA SER A 66 4.75 15.49 -4.88
C SER A 66 3.56 14.56 -4.56
N LEU A 67 3.79 13.45 -3.88
CA LEU A 67 2.71 12.59 -3.40
C LEU A 67 1.88 13.31 -2.34
N HIS A 68 2.52 13.98 -1.39
CA HIS A 68 1.84 14.70 -0.31
C HIS A 68 0.88 15.75 -0.86
N ASP A 69 1.30 16.54 -1.87
CA ASP A 69 0.45 17.52 -2.53
C ASP A 69 -0.79 16.89 -3.19
N GLN A 70 -0.61 15.75 -3.87
CA GLN A 70 -1.74 15.01 -4.46
C GLN A 70 -2.67 14.43 -3.39
N LEU A 71 -2.13 13.93 -2.28
CA LEU A 71 -2.92 13.42 -1.16
C LEU A 71 -3.67 14.54 -0.42
N ALA A 72 -3.15 15.75 -0.41
CA ALA A 72 -3.88 16.92 0.10
C ALA A 72 -5.18 17.16 -0.70
N GLU A 73 -5.14 17.01 -2.03
CA GLU A 73 -6.35 17.08 -2.86
C GLU A 73 -7.36 15.97 -2.52
N VAL A 74 -6.88 14.76 -2.20
CA VAL A 74 -7.74 13.66 -1.72
C VAL A 74 -8.40 14.02 -0.40
N ALA A 75 -7.62 14.52 0.58
CA ALA A 75 -8.13 14.91 1.90
C ALA A 75 -9.18 16.03 1.81
N LEU A 76 -9.11 16.86 0.77
CA LEU A 76 -10.03 17.96 0.50
C LEU A 76 -11.22 17.56 -0.40
N GLY A 77 -11.36 16.27 -0.74
CA GLY A 77 -12.46 15.77 -1.56
C GLY A 77 -12.35 16.10 -3.06
N ARG A 78 -11.17 16.45 -3.55
CA ARG A 78 -10.93 16.85 -4.94
C ARG A 78 -10.17 15.80 -5.76
N ALA A 79 -9.80 14.69 -5.16
CA ALA A 79 -9.17 13.54 -5.79
C ALA A 79 -9.57 12.24 -5.07
N PHE A 80 -9.23 11.10 -5.63
CA PHE A 80 -9.47 9.77 -5.07
C PHE A 80 -8.17 8.98 -4.98
N LEU A 81 -7.94 8.26 -3.87
CA LEU A 81 -6.75 7.45 -3.64
C LEU A 81 -7.01 6.00 -4.02
N LEU A 82 -6.30 5.50 -5.04
CA LEU A 82 -6.21 4.09 -5.37
C LEU A 82 -4.88 3.54 -4.87
N GLN A 83 -4.93 2.69 -3.85
CA GLN A 83 -3.76 1.95 -3.37
C GLN A 83 -3.96 0.46 -3.63
N GLY A 84 -3.02 -0.19 -4.34
CA GLY A 84 -3.17 -1.60 -4.67
C GLY A 84 -1.88 -2.28 -5.08
N GLY A 85 -1.87 -3.62 -4.97
CA GLY A 85 -0.75 -4.48 -5.35
C GLY A 85 -0.63 -5.71 -4.47
N ASP A 86 0.50 -6.38 -4.49
CA ASP A 86 0.69 -7.65 -3.81
C ASP A 86 0.41 -7.61 -2.30
N CYS A 87 -0.10 -8.73 -1.79
CA CYS A 87 -0.22 -8.95 -0.34
C CYS A 87 1.16 -8.91 0.32
N ALA A 88 2.08 -9.73 -0.19
CA ALA A 88 3.50 -9.73 0.13
C ALA A 88 4.28 -9.98 -1.15
N GLU A 89 5.20 -9.09 -1.47
CA GLU A 89 6.14 -9.33 -2.56
C GLU A 89 7.12 -10.44 -2.18
N THR A 90 7.56 -11.22 -3.17
CA THR A 90 8.65 -12.18 -3.01
C THR A 90 9.81 -11.83 -3.94
N PHE A 91 11.01 -12.20 -3.56
CA PHE A 91 12.19 -12.00 -4.43
C PHE A 91 12.09 -12.79 -5.74
N ALA A 92 11.36 -13.91 -5.72
CA ALA A 92 11.13 -14.73 -6.90
C ALA A 92 10.14 -14.09 -7.89
N ALA A 93 9.14 -13.38 -7.37
CA ALA A 93 8.14 -12.67 -8.19
C ALA A 93 8.64 -11.29 -8.66
N ASN A 94 9.81 -10.82 -8.21
CA ASN A 94 10.36 -9.54 -8.67
C ASN A 94 10.91 -9.64 -10.10
N THR A 95 10.02 -9.86 -11.04
CA THR A 95 10.29 -10.03 -12.48
C THR A 95 9.58 -8.97 -13.30
N GLU A 96 10.13 -8.64 -14.48
CA GLU A 96 9.50 -7.66 -15.38
C GLU A 96 8.04 -8.03 -15.74
N PRO A 97 7.71 -9.28 -16.13
CA PRO A 97 6.33 -9.62 -16.47
C PRO A 97 5.35 -9.41 -15.29
N HIS A 98 5.73 -9.82 -14.08
CA HIS A 98 4.88 -9.69 -12.89
C HIS A 98 4.66 -8.22 -12.52
N ILE A 99 5.73 -7.43 -12.42
CA ILE A 99 5.64 -6.00 -12.13
C ILE A 99 4.79 -5.27 -13.17
N LYS A 100 5.03 -5.57 -14.46
CA LYS A 100 4.28 -4.99 -15.57
C LYS A 100 2.79 -5.33 -15.51
N ALA A 101 2.44 -6.56 -15.17
CA ALA A 101 1.05 -7.00 -15.02
C ALA A 101 0.35 -6.25 -13.87
N ASN A 102 1.00 -6.13 -12.71
CA ASN A 102 0.47 -5.39 -11.55
C ASN A 102 0.26 -3.90 -11.87
N ILE A 103 1.25 -3.25 -12.49
CA ILE A 103 1.16 -1.84 -12.89
C ILE A 103 0.06 -1.63 -13.93
N ARG A 104 -0.05 -2.53 -14.93
CA ARG A 104 -1.13 -2.52 -15.91
C ARG A 104 -2.51 -2.55 -15.25
N THR A 105 -2.74 -3.48 -14.32
CA THR A 105 -4.01 -3.61 -13.61
C THR A 105 -4.32 -2.35 -12.81
N LEU A 106 -3.34 -1.80 -12.08
CA LEU A 106 -3.52 -0.56 -11.32
C LEU A 106 -3.89 0.63 -12.22
N LEU A 107 -3.23 0.76 -13.38
CA LEU A 107 -3.52 1.83 -14.35
C LEU A 107 -4.92 1.66 -14.96
N GLN A 108 -5.32 0.44 -15.28
CA GLN A 108 -6.65 0.14 -15.80
C GLN A 108 -7.75 0.55 -14.79
N MET A 109 -7.58 0.18 -13.51
CA MET A 109 -8.47 0.61 -12.43
C MET A 109 -8.51 2.14 -12.31
N ALA A 110 -7.34 2.79 -12.35
CA ALA A 110 -7.25 4.25 -12.23
C ALA A 110 -8.01 4.98 -13.34
N VAL A 111 -7.94 4.50 -14.59
CA VAL A 111 -8.70 5.08 -15.71
C VAL A 111 -10.20 4.95 -15.49
N VAL A 112 -10.67 3.77 -15.08
CA VAL A 112 -12.09 3.53 -14.79
C VAL A 112 -12.58 4.44 -13.68
N LEU A 113 -11.82 4.55 -12.59
CA LEU A 113 -12.16 5.39 -11.43
C LEU A 113 -12.14 6.89 -11.78
N THR A 114 -11.11 7.36 -12.52
CA THR A 114 -11.03 8.76 -12.96
C THR A 114 -12.28 9.18 -13.73
N TYR A 115 -12.70 8.36 -14.67
CA TYR A 115 -13.92 8.62 -15.46
C TYR A 115 -15.19 8.49 -14.63
N GLY A 116 -15.25 7.46 -13.77
CA GLY A 116 -16.42 7.23 -12.91
C GLY A 116 -16.65 8.36 -11.93
N ALA A 117 -15.59 8.78 -11.26
CA ALA A 117 -15.64 9.83 -10.25
C ALA A 117 -15.65 11.24 -10.82
N SER A 118 -15.20 11.42 -12.07
CA SER A 118 -14.81 12.74 -12.64
C SER A 118 -13.80 13.48 -11.73
N LEU A 119 -12.94 12.72 -11.06
CA LEU A 119 -11.89 13.19 -10.15
C LEU A 119 -10.53 12.61 -10.55
N PRO A 120 -9.43 13.33 -10.35
CA PRO A 120 -8.10 12.77 -10.44
C PRO A 120 -7.93 11.57 -9.51
N VAL A 121 -7.19 10.54 -9.94
CA VAL A 121 -6.88 9.37 -9.12
C VAL A 121 -5.40 9.36 -8.80
N VAL A 122 -5.07 9.44 -7.51
CA VAL A 122 -3.71 9.28 -6.98
C VAL A 122 -3.41 7.78 -6.89
N LYS A 123 -2.33 7.34 -7.55
CA LYS A 123 -1.97 5.92 -7.67
C LYS A 123 -0.79 5.59 -6.76
N VAL A 124 -1.06 4.77 -5.74
CA VAL A 124 -0.06 4.28 -4.79
C VAL A 124 -0.01 2.76 -4.91
N ALA A 125 1.12 2.23 -5.34
CA ALA A 125 1.30 0.80 -5.50
C ALA A 125 1.88 0.16 -4.23
N ARG A 126 1.38 -1.00 -3.85
CA ARG A 126 2.00 -1.90 -2.87
C ARG A 126 3.12 -2.65 -3.59
N ILE A 127 4.27 -2.00 -3.74
CA ILE A 127 5.40 -2.45 -4.55
C ILE A 127 6.71 -1.85 -4.04
N ALA A 128 7.81 -2.51 -4.38
CA ALA A 128 9.17 -2.05 -4.06
C ALA A 128 9.43 -1.90 -2.56
N GLY A 129 8.93 -2.85 -1.74
CA GLY A 129 9.15 -2.82 -0.30
C GLY A 129 8.24 -3.72 0.53
N GLN A 130 7.13 -4.22 0.00
CA GLN A 130 6.19 -5.06 0.77
C GLN A 130 6.74 -6.49 0.94
N TYR A 131 8.00 -6.62 1.37
CA TYR A 131 8.69 -7.90 1.60
C TYR A 131 8.59 -8.40 3.05
N ALA A 132 7.79 -7.75 3.90
CA ALA A 132 7.57 -8.16 5.29
C ALA A 132 6.08 -8.23 5.62
N LYS A 133 5.70 -9.18 6.50
CA LYS A 133 4.30 -9.37 6.94
C LYS A 133 4.25 -9.69 8.43
N PRO A 134 3.36 -9.03 9.19
CA PRO A 134 3.11 -9.41 10.57
C PRO A 134 2.35 -10.74 10.62
N ARG A 135 2.65 -11.55 11.63
CA ARG A 135 2.01 -12.87 11.81
C ARG A 135 1.31 -12.95 13.16
N SER A 136 0.19 -13.66 13.19
CA SER A 136 -0.57 -13.91 14.43
C SER A 136 0.02 -15.03 15.28
N SER A 137 0.90 -15.87 14.72
CA SER A 137 1.60 -16.95 15.41
C SER A 137 3.07 -16.94 15.01
N ASP A 138 3.94 -17.30 15.95
CA ASP A 138 5.39 -17.43 15.70
C ASP A 138 5.73 -18.70 14.91
N THR A 139 4.84 -19.69 14.93
CA THR A 139 4.99 -20.93 14.17
C THR A 139 3.78 -21.15 13.24
N ASP A 140 4.02 -21.81 12.12
CA ASP A 140 2.98 -22.25 11.18
C ASP A 140 2.38 -23.62 11.55
N SER A 141 1.49 -24.15 10.74
CA SER A 141 0.84 -25.45 10.94
C SER A 141 1.78 -26.65 10.86
N LEU A 142 3.00 -26.48 10.35
CA LEU A 142 4.05 -27.49 10.29
C LEU A 142 4.97 -27.42 11.52
N GLY A 143 4.74 -26.47 12.45
CA GLY A 143 5.60 -26.24 13.61
C GLY A 143 6.91 -25.51 13.27
N LEU A 144 7.05 -24.99 12.07
CA LEU A 144 8.18 -24.16 11.63
C LEU A 144 7.95 -22.70 12.01
N LEU A 145 9.02 -21.92 12.13
CA LEU A 145 8.88 -20.46 12.24
C LEU A 145 8.02 -19.94 11.09
N SER A 146 7.05 -19.09 11.42
CA SER A 146 6.17 -18.51 10.42
C SER A 146 6.95 -17.74 9.35
N TYR A 147 6.55 -17.87 8.09
CA TYR A 147 7.05 -17.01 7.03
C TYR A 147 6.62 -15.57 7.32
N ARG A 148 7.58 -14.67 7.49
CA ARG A 148 7.37 -13.25 7.82
C ARG A 148 7.68 -12.31 6.65
N GLY A 149 7.79 -12.86 5.45
CA GLY A 149 8.19 -12.16 4.24
C GLY A 149 9.66 -12.35 3.89
N ASP A 150 9.97 -12.18 2.61
CA ASP A 150 11.31 -12.43 2.08
C ASP A 150 12.41 -11.52 2.66
N MET A 151 12.05 -10.39 3.23
CA MET A 151 12.97 -9.54 4.00
C MET A 151 13.45 -10.20 5.29
N VAL A 152 12.72 -11.19 5.82
CA VAL A 152 13.00 -11.81 7.12
C VAL A 152 13.48 -13.24 6.97
N ASN A 153 12.74 -14.08 6.23
CA ASN A 153 13.05 -15.51 6.05
C ASN A 153 12.50 -16.00 4.70
N ALA A 154 12.82 -17.23 4.32
CA ALA A 154 12.36 -17.81 3.06
C ALA A 154 11.03 -18.55 3.23
N LEU A 155 10.29 -18.70 2.12
CA LEU A 155 8.98 -19.36 2.09
C LEU A 155 9.08 -20.89 2.17
N ASP A 156 10.20 -21.48 1.79
CA ASP A 156 10.39 -22.91 1.74
C ASP A 156 10.08 -23.57 3.08
N PRO A 157 9.37 -24.73 3.10
CA PRO A 157 8.92 -25.38 4.32
C PRO A 157 10.03 -26.24 4.98
N HIS A 158 11.17 -25.64 5.23
CA HIS A 158 12.33 -26.25 5.90
C HIS A 158 12.81 -25.40 7.05
N ALA A 159 13.23 -26.01 8.17
CA ALA A 159 13.64 -25.28 9.37
C ALA A 159 14.75 -24.25 9.09
N GLU A 160 15.75 -24.62 8.30
CA GLU A 160 16.86 -23.73 7.93
C GLU A 160 16.42 -22.52 7.12
N SER A 161 15.47 -22.71 6.19
CA SER A 161 14.92 -21.64 5.36
C SER A 161 14.06 -20.64 6.15
N ARG A 162 13.49 -21.08 7.28
CA ARG A 162 12.63 -20.28 8.16
C ARG A 162 13.39 -19.53 9.25
N VAL A 163 14.69 -19.76 9.41
CA VAL A 163 15.53 -18.93 10.29
C VAL A 163 15.52 -17.47 9.81
N HIS A 164 15.42 -16.54 10.76
CA HIS A 164 15.48 -15.12 10.46
C HIS A 164 16.91 -14.73 10.11
N ASP A 165 17.10 -14.13 8.93
CA ASP A 165 18.41 -13.81 8.36
C ASP A 165 18.49 -12.31 8.03
N PRO A 166 19.30 -11.51 8.77
CA PRO A 166 19.40 -10.07 8.53
C PRO A 166 20.06 -9.70 7.20
N SER A 167 20.80 -10.61 6.55
CA SER A 167 21.38 -10.35 5.22
C SER A 167 20.31 -10.13 4.15
N ARG A 168 19.09 -10.59 4.40
CA ARG A 168 17.93 -10.42 3.52
C ARG A 168 17.46 -8.96 3.46
N LEU A 169 17.82 -8.11 4.41
CA LEU A 169 17.55 -6.66 4.36
C LEU A 169 18.19 -6.01 3.14
N VAL A 170 19.47 -6.31 2.87
CA VAL A 170 20.19 -5.79 1.70
C VAL A 170 19.63 -6.36 0.41
N ARG A 171 19.21 -7.63 0.42
CA ARG A 171 18.55 -8.26 -0.72
C ARG A 171 17.17 -7.62 -0.99
N ALA A 172 16.41 -7.31 0.05
CA ALA A 172 15.13 -6.61 -0.09
C ALA A 172 15.31 -5.22 -0.70
N TYR A 173 16.31 -4.47 -0.25
CA TYR A 173 16.66 -3.19 -0.86
C TYR A 173 17.03 -3.32 -2.35
N ALA A 174 17.87 -4.27 -2.72
CA ALA A 174 18.27 -4.47 -4.11
C ALA A 174 17.06 -4.80 -5.02
N ASN A 175 16.13 -5.63 -4.52
CA ASN A 175 14.88 -5.95 -5.23
C ASN A 175 13.97 -4.73 -5.32
N ALA A 176 13.81 -3.97 -4.23
CA ALA A 176 13.00 -2.75 -4.19
C ALA A 176 13.52 -1.69 -5.17
N ALA A 177 14.84 -1.47 -5.20
CA ALA A 177 15.49 -0.53 -6.12
C ALA A 177 15.29 -0.94 -7.59
N ALA A 178 15.45 -2.23 -7.90
CA ALA A 178 15.22 -2.76 -9.26
C ALA A 178 13.74 -2.61 -9.67
N ALA A 179 12.80 -2.96 -8.79
CA ALA A 179 11.37 -2.79 -9.03
C ALA A 179 11.01 -1.32 -9.27
N MET A 180 11.49 -0.41 -8.43
CA MET A 180 11.19 1.02 -8.55
C MET A 180 11.77 1.64 -9.82
N ASN A 181 12.98 1.21 -10.24
CA ASN A 181 13.54 1.62 -11.52
C ASN A 181 12.66 1.17 -12.70
N LEU A 182 12.15 -0.07 -12.67
CA LEU A 182 11.24 -0.57 -13.70
C LEU A 182 9.89 0.16 -13.69
N VAL A 183 9.32 0.45 -12.51
CA VAL A 183 8.09 1.23 -12.38
C VAL A 183 8.23 2.60 -13.03
N ARG A 184 9.33 3.33 -12.75
CA ARG A 184 9.61 4.63 -13.39
C ARG A 184 9.73 4.52 -14.91
N ALA A 185 10.38 3.49 -15.42
CA ALA A 185 10.51 3.25 -16.86
C ALA A 185 9.16 2.96 -17.53
N LEU A 186 8.32 2.13 -16.90
CA LEU A 186 6.99 1.77 -17.41
C LEU A 186 6.02 2.95 -17.40
N THR A 187 6.03 3.75 -16.34
CA THR A 187 5.14 4.92 -16.23
C THR A 187 5.47 6.02 -17.22
N GLY A 188 6.73 6.17 -17.62
CA GLY A 188 7.15 7.12 -18.65
C GLY A 188 6.79 6.69 -20.08
N SER A 189 6.68 5.41 -20.40
CA SER A 189 6.54 4.92 -21.77
C SER A 189 5.19 4.25 -22.08
N GLU A 190 4.57 3.58 -21.11
CA GLU A 190 3.38 2.76 -21.34
C GLU A 190 2.09 3.33 -20.73
N ALA A 191 2.17 4.34 -19.89
CA ALA A 191 1.03 4.92 -19.16
C ALA A 191 0.19 5.89 -19.98
N ARG A 192 0.18 5.78 -21.32
CA ARG A 192 -0.69 6.58 -22.16
C ARG A 192 -2.15 6.21 -21.95
N LEU A 193 -2.98 7.20 -21.64
CA LEU A 193 -4.39 7.02 -21.27
C LEU A 193 -5.18 6.24 -22.33
N ALA A 194 -4.96 6.54 -23.62
CA ALA A 194 -5.59 5.81 -24.73
C ALA A 194 -5.23 4.32 -24.72
N ARG A 195 -3.95 3.98 -24.52
CA ARG A 195 -3.48 2.59 -24.48
C ARG A 195 -4.05 1.82 -23.28
N VAL A 196 -4.09 2.47 -22.12
CA VAL A 196 -4.71 1.86 -20.93
C VAL A 196 -6.20 1.62 -21.15
N HIS A 197 -6.87 2.54 -21.85
CA HIS A 197 -8.28 2.38 -22.19
C HIS A 197 -8.51 1.23 -23.19
N ASP A 198 -7.61 1.02 -24.17
CA ASP A 198 -7.71 -0.15 -25.07
C ASP A 198 -7.69 -1.47 -24.26
N TRP A 199 -6.85 -1.56 -23.21
CA TRP A 199 -6.87 -2.72 -22.31
C TRP A 199 -8.18 -2.88 -21.54
N ASN A 200 -8.84 -1.77 -21.15
CA ASN A 200 -10.15 -1.81 -20.54
C ASN A 200 -11.24 -2.29 -21.52
N ARG A 201 -11.14 -1.91 -22.80
CA ARG A 201 -12.03 -2.42 -23.86
C ARG A 201 -11.84 -3.92 -24.08
N GLU A 202 -10.61 -4.42 -24.06
CA GLU A 202 -10.34 -5.87 -24.09
C GLU A 202 -11.01 -6.59 -22.91
N PHE A 203 -10.91 -6.06 -21.69
CA PHE A 203 -11.59 -6.62 -20.51
C PHE A 203 -13.11 -6.68 -20.71
N VAL A 204 -13.74 -5.56 -21.10
CA VAL A 204 -15.19 -5.49 -21.32
C VAL A 204 -15.65 -6.51 -22.36
N ALA A 205 -14.85 -6.73 -23.41
CA ALA A 205 -15.17 -7.69 -24.48
C ALA A 205 -15.11 -9.16 -24.06
N VAL A 206 -14.25 -9.52 -23.09
CA VAL A 206 -14.00 -10.91 -22.68
C VAL A 206 -14.60 -11.28 -21.32
N SER A 207 -14.87 -10.29 -20.47
CA SER A 207 -15.41 -10.53 -19.13
C SER A 207 -16.87 -10.96 -19.20
N PRO A 208 -17.28 -11.96 -18.40
CA PRO A 208 -18.70 -12.30 -18.24
C PRO A 208 -19.56 -11.12 -17.76
N ALA A 209 -18.99 -10.17 -17.01
CA ALA A 209 -19.65 -8.95 -16.57
C ALA A 209 -19.56 -7.79 -17.59
N GLY A 210 -18.87 -7.98 -18.73
CA GLY A 210 -18.54 -6.91 -19.67
C GLY A 210 -19.73 -6.10 -20.17
N ALA A 211 -20.86 -6.76 -20.46
CA ALA A 211 -22.07 -6.09 -20.90
C ALA A 211 -22.60 -5.03 -19.91
N ARG A 212 -22.38 -5.23 -18.60
CA ARG A 212 -22.74 -4.26 -17.55
C ARG A 212 -21.92 -2.98 -17.66
N TYR A 213 -20.65 -3.09 -18.05
CA TYR A 213 -19.69 -1.98 -18.07
C TYR A 213 -19.53 -1.33 -19.44
N GLU A 214 -20.22 -1.85 -20.49
CA GLU A 214 -20.11 -1.32 -21.86
C GLU A 214 -20.47 0.16 -21.96
N ALA A 215 -21.51 0.60 -21.23
CA ALA A 215 -21.93 2.00 -21.22
C ALA A 215 -20.82 2.94 -20.71
N LEU A 216 -20.18 2.57 -19.61
CA LEU A 216 -19.07 3.36 -19.03
C LEU A 216 -17.85 3.35 -19.96
N ALA A 217 -17.48 2.21 -20.53
CA ALA A 217 -16.40 2.11 -21.50
C ALA A 217 -16.63 3.00 -22.73
N ALA A 218 -17.87 3.00 -23.23
CA ALA A 218 -18.26 3.87 -24.36
C ALA A 218 -18.22 5.38 -23.99
N GLU A 219 -18.50 5.74 -22.74
CA GLU A 219 -18.35 7.13 -22.27
C GLU A 219 -16.87 7.54 -22.21
N ILE A 220 -15.99 6.65 -21.75
CA ILE A 220 -14.53 6.86 -21.75
C ILE A 220 -14.04 7.11 -23.18
N ASP A 221 -14.46 6.29 -24.15
CA ASP A 221 -14.17 6.47 -25.57
C ASP A 221 -14.55 7.87 -26.08
N ARG A 222 -15.75 8.35 -25.73
CA ARG A 222 -16.21 9.68 -26.15
C ARG A 222 -15.37 10.79 -25.55
N GLY A 223 -15.02 10.67 -24.27
CA GLY A 223 -14.19 11.64 -23.56
C GLY A 223 -12.77 11.71 -24.13
N LEU A 224 -12.13 10.57 -24.40
CA LEU A 224 -10.81 10.52 -25.01
C LEU A 224 -10.81 11.16 -26.41
N ARG A 225 -11.79 10.83 -27.26
CA ARG A 225 -11.93 11.48 -28.58
C ARG A 225 -12.18 12.98 -28.47
N PHE A 226 -12.92 13.45 -27.48
CA PHE A 226 -13.14 14.87 -27.23
C PHE A 226 -11.83 15.59 -26.88
N MET A 227 -11.03 15.02 -25.96
CA MET A 227 -9.74 15.58 -25.56
C MET A 227 -8.77 15.65 -26.75
N ASP A 228 -8.70 14.58 -27.55
CA ASP A 228 -7.89 14.55 -28.78
C ASP A 228 -8.34 15.64 -29.79
N ALA A 229 -9.65 15.78 -30.03
CA ALA A 229 -10.19 16.81 -30.86
C ALA A 229 -9.92 18.25 -30.36
N CYS A 230 -9.77 18.43 -29.04
CA CYS A 230 -9.39 19.71 -28.44
C CYS A 230 -7.87 19.96 -28.48
N GLY A 231 -7.08 19.04 -29.03
CA GLY A 231 -5.61 19.15 -29.08
C GLY A 231 -4.94 19.00 -27.73
N VAL A 232 -5.64 18.41 -26.76
CA VAL A 232 -5.04 18.01 -25.48
C VAL A 232 -4.15 16.81 -25.78
N THR A 233 -2.85 17.07 -25.88
CA THR A 233 -1.87 16.01 -26.14
C THR A 233 -1.58 15.21 -24.90
N ASP A 234 -1.22 13.94 -25.08
CA ASP A 234 -0.83 13.01 -24.01
C ASP A 234 0.20 13.59 -23.02
N SER A 235 1.02 14.58 -23.45
CA SER A 235 2.07 15.17 -22.59
C SER A 235 1.55 15.87 -21.32
N SER A 236 0.32 16.38 -21.33
CA SER A 236 -0.33 16.95 -20.14
C SER A 236 -0.98 15.88 -19.24
N LEU A 237 -1.15 14.66 -19.78
CA LEU A 237 -1.72 13.49 -19.11
C LEU A 237 -0.64 12.42 -18.80
N GLU A 238 0.56 12.63 -19.31
CA GLU A 238 1.70 11.69 -19.25
C GLU A 238 2.30 11.50 -17.85
N SER A 239 1.98 12.34 -16.86
CA SER A 239 2.47 12.11 -15.51
C SER A 239 1.58 11.13 -14.73
N ALA A 240 1.45 9.91 -15.22
CA ALA A 240 0.90 8.83 -14.45
C ALA A 240 1.92 8.38 -13.39
N SER A 241 2.31 9.29 -12.50
CA SER A 241 3.18 8.94 -11.39
C SER A 241 2.54 7.81 -10.58
N ILE A 242 3.26 6.74 -10.40
CA ILE A 242 2.91 5.66 -9.48
C ILE A 242 3.90 5.74 -8.33
N PHE A 243 3.36 5.89 -7.12
CA PHE A 243 4.15 5.97 -5.90
C PHE A 243 4.21 4.60 -5.23
N ALA A 244 5.38 4.24 -4.71
CA ALA A 244 5.58 3.00 -3.96
C ALA A 244 5.10 3.14 -2.51
N SER A 245 4.61 2.04 -1.94
CA SER A 245 4.20 1.95 -0.54
C SER A 245 4.38 0.56 0.04
N HIS A 246 4.65 0.48 1.34
CA HIS A 246 4.66 -0.76 2.11
C HIS A 246 4.35 -0.53 3.59
N GLU A 247 4.10 -1.63 4.34
CA GLU A 247 3.98 -1.58 5.79
C GLU A 247 5.35 -1.31 6.42
N ALA A 248 5.48 -0.21 7.17
CA ALA A 248 6.68 0.10 7.93
C ALA A 248 6.80 -0.87 9.12
N LEU A 249 7.24 -2.10 8.87
CA LEU A 249 7.18 -3.20 9.82
C LEU A 249 8.53 -3.52 10.46
N VAL A 250 9.58 -3.70 9.65
CA VAL A 250 10.89 -4.13 10.12
C VAL A 250 11.73 -2.92 10.45
N MET A 251 11.81 -2.58 11.75
CA MET A 251 12.46 -1.36 12.22
C MET A 251 13.93 -1.24 11.81
N ASP A 252 14.64 -2.35 11.65
CA ASP A 252 16.03 -2.34 11.18
C ASP A 252 16.14 -1.89 9.70
N TYR A 253 15.13 -2.18 8.87
CA TYR A 253 15.07 -1.72 7.49
C TYR A 253 14.68 -0.24 7.39
N GLU A 254 13.58 0.15 8.02
CA GLU A 254 13.07 1.52 7.96
C GLU A 254 14.09 2.52 8.52
N ARG A 255 14.72 2.19 9.66
CA ARG A 255 15.75 3.05 10.28
C ARG A 255 16.95 3.30 9.35
N ALA A 256 17.37 2.28 8.63
CA ALA A 256 18.50 2.37 7.71
C ALA A 256 18.19 3.22 6.47
N MET A 257 16.91 3.44 6.17
CA MET A 257 16.45 4.22 5.02
C MET A 257 16.10 5.67 5.38
N LEU A 258 16.26 6.06 6.65
CA LEU A 258 16.04 7.44 7.08
C LEU A 258 17.07 8.39 6.47
N ARG A 259 16.60 9.52 5.95
CA ARG A 259 17.46 10.58 5.39
C ARG A 259 16.96 11.94 5.83
N LEU A 260 17.90 12.80 6.23
CA LEU A 260 17.64 14.20 6.55
C LEU A 260 17.60 15.02 5.25
N ALA A 261 16.62 15.90 5.12
CA ALA A 261 16.51 16.81 3.98
C ALA A 261 15.98 18.17 4.44
N ASP A 262 16.19 19.21 3.63
CA ASP A 262 15.62 20.53 3.89
C ASP A 262 14.08 20.46 3.89
N ASP A 263 13.46 21.20 4.83
CA ASP A 263 12.01 21.36 4.83
C ASP A 263 11.57 22.20 3.61
N PRO A 264 10.71 21.68 2.71
CA PRO A 264 10.26 22.44 1.54
C PRO A 264 9.49 23.72 1.90
N ASN A 265 8.95 23.81 3.12
CA ASN A 265 8.26 25.01 3.62
C ASN A 265 9.20 26.00 4.31
N GLY A 266 10.48 25.69 4.40
CA GLY A 266 11.48 26.45 5.15
C GLY A 266 11.42 26.13 6.65
N GLY A 267 12.57 26.14 7.29
CA GLY A 267 12.68 25.80 8.70
C GLY A 267 13.83 24.84 8.96
N ASP A 268 13.73 24.09 10.07
CA ASP A 268 14.70 23.06 10.42
C ASP A 268 14.58 21.87 9.45
N PRO A 269 15.68 21.18 9.15
CA PRO A 269 15.64 19.96 8.34
C PRO A 269 14.70 18.91 8.92
N VAL A 270 14.02 18.18 8.03
CA VAL A 270 13.06 17.13 8.37
C VAL A 270 13.58 15.76 7.97
N LEU A 271 13.10 14.73 8.64
CA LEU A 271 13.49 13.35 8.42
C LEU A 271 12.48 12.65 7.52
N TYR A 272 12.97 12.01 6.46
CA TYR A 272 12.18 11.17 5.59
C TYR A 272 12.61 9.71 5.73
N ASP A 273 11.66 8.80 5.70
CA ASP A 273 11.92 7.40 5.41
C ASP A 273 11.81 7.20 3.88
N LEU A 274 12.96 7.07 3.24
CA LEU A 274 13.05 6.97 1.79
C LEU A 274 13.10 5.52 1.28
N SER A 275 12.60 4.58 2.09
CA SER A 275 12.29 3.20 1.68
C SER A 275 11.09 3.15 0.72
N ALA A 276 10.14 4.10 0.83
CA ALA A 276 9.00 4.30 -0.05
C ALA A 276 8.46 5.73 0.04
N HIS A 277 7.53 6.09 -0.86
CA HIS A 277 6.87 7.39 -0.84
C HIS A 277 5.79 7.47 0.25
N PHE A 278 5.03 6.38 0.43
CA PHE A 278 3.95 6.24 1.40
C PHE A 278 4.18 5.01 2.27
N LEU A 279 4.08 5.19 3.58
CA LEU A 279 4.25 4.11 4.55
C LEU A 279 2.97 3.95 5.37
N TRP A 280 2.65 2.72 5.80
CA TRP A 280 1.55 2.55 6.73
C TRP A 280 1.92 1.73 7.95
N ILE A 281 1.23 2.02 9.03
CA ILE A 281 1.30 1.25 10.28
C ILE A 281 0.16 0.24 10.27
N GLY A 282 0.51 -1.04 10.44
CA GLY A 282 -0.43 -2.16 10.45
C GLY A 282 -1.24 -2.25 11.74
N GLU A 283 -2.33 -3.03 11.70
CA GLU A 283 -3.21 -3.28 12.86
C GLU A 283 -2.47 -3.85 14.08
N ARG A 284 -1.41 -4.66 13.86
CA ARG A 284 -0.67 -5.33 14.93
C ARG A 284 0.44 -4.48 15.55
N THR A 285 0.77 -3.34 14.94
CA THR A 285 1.90 -2.49 15.35
C THR A 285 1.50 -1.05 15.65
N ARG A 286 0.20 -0.80 15.82
CA ARG A 286 -0.38 0.54 16.04
C ARG A 286 -0.49 0.98 17.50
N GLN A 287 0.24 0.35 18.43
CA GLN A 287 0.25 0.75 19.82
C GLN A 287 0.78 2.18 19.96
N LEU A 288 0.05 3.04 20.68
CA LEU A 288 0.39 4.46 20.84
C LEU A 288 1.77 4.68 21.49
N ASP A 289 2.17 3.78 22.36
CA ASP A 289 3.49 3.75 23.02
C ASP A 289 4.54 2.95 22.22
N GLY A 290 4.18 2.43 21.05
CA GLY A 290 5.06 1.58 20.23
C GLY A 290 6.02 2.36 19.35
N ALA A 291 7.12 1.70 18.99
CA ALA A 291 8.18 2.25 18.13
C ALA A 291 7.68 2.61 16.72
N HIS A 292 6.74 1.83 16.14
CA HIS A 292 6.19 2.09 14.81
C HIS A 292 5.40 3.40 14.75
N VAL A 293 4.59 3.67 15.76
CA VAL A 293 3.84 4.94 15.83
C VAL A 293 4.78 6.11 16.11
N ALA A 294 5.84 5.90 16.90
CA ALA A 294 6.87 6.89 17.13
C ALA A 294 7.67 7.20 15.85
N LEU A 295 8.01 6.18 15.04
CA LEU A 295 8.62 6.37 13.73
C LEU A 295 7.70 7.18 12.80
N ALA A 296 6.41 6.81 12.72
CA ALA A 296 5.44 7.51 11.88
C ALA A 296 5.29 8.99 12.27
N LYS A 297 5.42 9.32 13.57
CA LYS A 297 5.43 10.71 14.05
C LYS A 297 6.69 11.45 13.63
N LEU A 298 7.84 10.75 13.62
CA LEU A 298 9.16 11.34 13.41
C LEU A 298 9.41 11.74 11.95
N ILE A 299 8.87 10.98 10.98
CA ILE A 299 9.13 11.16 9.55
C ILE A 299 8.13 12.11 8.88
N ALA A 300 8.56 12.78 7.82
CA ALA A 300 7.75 13.72 7.05
C ALA A 300 6.86 13.06 5.98
N ASN A 301 7.06 11.78 5.68
CA ASN A 301 6.27 11.03 4.68
C ASN A 301 4.77 11.08 4.99
N PRO A 302 3.89 11.06 3.99
CA PRO A 302 2.49 10.70 4.18
C PRO A 302 2.35 9.32 4.83
N ILE A 303 1.46 9.19 5.81
CA ILE A 303 1.32 7.97 6.64
C ILE A 303 -0.10 7.41 6.53
N GLY A 304 -0.19 6.09 6.34
CA GLY A 304 -1.41 5.32 6.55
C GLY A 304 -1.45 4.72 7.96
N MET A 305 -2.61 4.76 8.61
CA MET A 305 -2.84 4.08 9.88
C MET A 305 -4.02 3.12 9.72
N LYS A 306 -3.76 1.82 9.88
CA LYS A 306 -4.84 0.81 9.87
C LYS A 306 -5.69 0.94 11.12
N ILE A 307 -7.01 1.00 10.92
CA ILE A 307 -8.01 0.99 11.98
C ILE A 307 -9.02 -0.14 11.74
N GLY A 308 -9.19 -0.99 12.72
CA GLY A 308 -10.07 -2.15 12.65
C GLY A 308 -11.27 -2.05 13.61
N PRO A 309 -12.09 -3.10 13.70
CA PRO A 309 -13.33 -3.08 14.51
C PRO A 309 -13.10 -2.96 16.02
N THR A 310 -11.86 -3.06 16.49
CA THR A 310 -11.49 -2.85 17.90
C THR A 310 -10.98 -1.44 18.19
N THR A 311 -10.86 -0.60 17.16
CA THR A 311 -10.45 0.79 17.33
C THR A 311 -11.60 1.60 17.92
N THR A 312 -11.36 2.30 19.04
CA THR A 312 -12.35 3.22 19.60
C THR A 312 -12.27 4.61 18.98
N PRO A 313 -13.35 5.40 19.02
CA PRO A 313 -13.30 6.79 18.56
C PRO A 313 -12.20 7.62 19.24
N GLU A 314 -11.98 7.41 20.56
CA GLU A 314 -10.95 8.09 21.33
C GLU A 314 -9.54 7.75 20.83
N GLN A 315 -9.27 6.46 20.57
CA GLN A 315 -8.00 6.02 20.01
C GLN A 315 -7.76 6.63 18.63
N ALA A 316 -8.78 6.69 17.78
CA ALA A 316 -8.65 7.32 16.45
C ALA A 316 -8.31 8.82 16.57
N VAL A 317 -8.93 9.53 17.51
CA VAL A 317 -8.62 10.93 17.82
C VAL A 317 -7.19 11.09 18.34
N GLU A 318 -6.68 10.15 19.15
CA GLU A 318 -5.31 10.18 19.64
C GLU A 318 -4.30 9.98 18.47
N TYR A 319 -4.56 9.04 17.55
CA TYR A 319 -3.73 8.89 16.35
C TYR A 319 -3.66 10.16 15.52
N VAL A 320 -4.80 10.77 15.28
CA VAL A 320 -4.87 11.98 14.45
C VAL A 320 -4.08 13.13 15.08
N LYS A 321 -4.25 13.36 16.39
CA LYS A 321 -3.50 14.40 17.11
C LYS A 321 -2.01 14.14 17.19
N LEU A 322 -1.61 12.88 17.29
CA LEU A 322 -0.21 12.49 17.42
C LEU A 322 0.53 12.53 16.07
N LEU A 323 -0.12 12.05 14.99
CA LEU A 323 0.52 11.86 13.69
C LEU A 323 0.34 13.05 12.73
N ASP A 324 -0.62 13.93 13.02
CA ASP A 324 -0.88 15.14 12.23
C ASP A 324 -1.15 16.34 13.15
N PRO A 325 -0.18 16.73 14.02
CA PRO A 325 -0.38 17.79 14.99
C PRO A 325 -0.67 19.16 14.33
N ASP A 326 -0.16 19.37 13.13
CA ASP A 326 -0.27 20.61 12.37
C ASP A 326 -1.51 20.67 11.47
N LYS A 327 -2.33 19.60 11.46
CA LYS A 327 -3.53 19.46 10.63
C LYS A 327 -3.25 19.66 9.14
N ARG A 328 -2.14 19.11 8.66
CA ARG A 328 -1.71 19.22 7.27
C ARG A 328 -2.52 18.25 6.39
N PRO A 329 -3.38 18.73 5.45
CA PRO A 329 -4.11 17.84 4.56
C PRO A 329 -3.17 16.93 3.79
N GLY A 330 -3.53 15.65 3.63
CA GLY A 330 -2.69 14.65 2.95
C GLY A 330 -1.64 13.98 3.83
N ARG A 331 -1.40 14.47 5.07
CA ARG A 331 -0.43 13.87 6.00
C ARG A 331 -0.86 12.49 6.47
N LEU A 332 -2.11 12.34 6.88
CA LEU A 332 -2.62 11.12 7.50
C LEU A 332 -3.78 10.51 6.72
N THR A 333 -3.66 9.22 6.44
CA THR A 333 -4.71 8.37 5.89
C THR A 333 -5.17 7.38 6.96
N LEU A 334 -6.44 7.40 7.36
CA LEU A 334 -7.04 6.37 8.20
C LEU A 334 -7.60 5.26 7.31
N VAL A 335 -6.98 4.08 7.38
CA VAL A 335 -7.30 2.93 6.53
C VAL A 335 -8.23 1.99 7.28
N SER A 336 -9.52 2.14 7.02
CA SER A 336 -10.61 1.34 7.61
C SER A 336 -10.59 -0.09 7.10
N ARG A 337 -10.49 -1.07 8.03
CA ARG A 337 -10.55 -2.51 7.74
C ARG A 337 -11.50 -3.22 8.71
N MET A 338 -12.77 -2.87 8.64
CA MET A 338 -13.78 -3.28 9.62
C MET A 338 -14.33 -4.69 9.38
N GLY A 339 -14.36 -5.14 8.12
CA GLY A 339 -15.15 -6.28 7.68
C GLY A 339 -16.56 -5.82 7.26
N ASN A 340 -17.14 -6.54 6.30
CA ASN A 340 -18.44 -6.17 5.72
C ASN A 340 -19.59 -6.17 6.75
N ASP A 341 -19.50 -7.02 7.77
CA ASP A 341 -20.47 -7.16 8.84
C ASP A 341 -20.43 -6.06 9.91
N LYS A 342 -19.34 -5.24 9.96
CA LYS A 342 -19.11 -4.26 11.03
C LYS A 342 -18.90 -2.83 10.56
N VAL A 343 -18.63 -2.62 9.28
CA VAL A 343 -18.29 -1.28 8.76
C VAL A 343 -19.39 -0.26 9.06
N ARG A 344 -20.65 -0.64 8.90
CA ARG A 344 -21.81 0.24 9.13
C ARG A 344 -22.07 0.55 10.60
N ASP A 345 -21.67 -0.35 11.50
CA ASP A 345 -21.91 -0.22 12.94
C ASP A 345 -20.77 0.53 13.65
N VAL A 346 -19.50 0.28 13.27
CA VAL A 346 -18.32 0.77 13.99
C VAL A 346 -17.79 2.08 13.41
N LEU A 347 -17.69 2.16 12.09
CA LEU A 347 -17.03 3.29 11.42
C LEU A 347 -17.69 4.66 11.68
N PRO A 348 -19.04 4.80 11.76
CA PRO A 348 -19.68 6.12 11.92
C PRO A 348 -19.22 6.89 13.15
N ALA A 349 -19.08 6.22 14.30
CA ALA A 349 -18.66 6.86 15.54
C ALA A 349 -17.20 7.35 15.45
N ILE A 350 -16.32 6.58 14.79
CA ILE A 350 -14.93 6.94 14.58
C ILE A 350 -14.83 8.16 13.65
N VAL A 351 -15.53 8.14 12.52
CA VAL A 351 -15.54 9.27 11.57
C VAL A 351 -16.03 10.54 12.26
N SER A 352 -17.14 10.48 12.96
CA SER A 352 -17.71 11.64 13.66
C SER A 352 -16.75 12.23 14.70
N ALA A 353 -16.06 11.38 15.47
CA ALA A 353 -15.11 11.83 16.48
C ALA A 353 -13.86 12.49 15.85
N VAL A 354 -13.34 11.92 14.76
CA VAL A 354 -12.19 12.49 14.05
C VAL A 354 -12.56 13.81 13.37
N GLU A 355 -13.70 13.91 12.68
CA GLU A 355 -14.16 15.15 12.05
C GLU A 355 -14.34 16.29 13.09
N ALA A 356 -14.80 15.96 14.30
CA ALA A 356 -14.92 16.94 15.39
C ALA A 356 -13.58 17.57 15.82
N THR A 357 -12.45 16.96 15.49
CA THR A 357 -11.11 17.52 15.77
C THR A 357 -10.69 18.61 14.78
N GLY A 358 -11.36 18.67 13.62
CA GLY A 358 -11.05 19.61 12.53
C GLY A 358 -9.85 19.22 11.67
N HIS A 359 -9.29 18.00 11.83
CA HIS A 359 -8.28 17.46 10.93
C HIS A 359 -8.89 17.06 9.58
N LYS A 360 -8.12 17.17 8.52
CA LYS A 360 -8.50 16.75 7.18
C LYS A 360 -7.75 15.47 6.81
N VAL A 361 -8.16 14.35 7.43
CA VAL A 361 -7.61 13.05 7.14
C VAL A 361 -8.19 12.48 5.84
N ILE A 362 -7.44 11.58 5.21
CA ILE A 362 -7.96 10.75 4.12
C ILE A 362 -8.64 9.53 4.73
N TRP A 363 -9.89 9.28 4.37
CA TRP A 363 -10.58 8.04 4.67
C TRP A 363 -10.39 7.05 3.54
N GLN A 364 -9.83 5.89 3.83
CA GLN A 364 -9.57 4.84 2.85
C GLN A 364 -10.15 3.51 3.32
N CYS A 365 -10.84 2.78 2.44
CA CYS A 365 -11.39 1.46 2.72
C CYS A 365 -10.38 0.37 2.36
N ASP A 366 -10.06 -0.51 3.30
CA ASP A 366 -9.39 -1.79 3.08
C ASP A 366 -10.38 -2.93 3.27
N PRO A 367 -11.08 -3.36 2.23
CA PRO A 367 -12.10 -4.40 2.34
C PRO A 367 -11.51 -5.81 2.30
N MET A 368 -10.18 -5.93 2.32
CA MET A 368 -9.49 -7.20 2.18
C MET A 368 -9.29 -7.89 3.55
N HIS A 369 -8.66 -7.19 4.49
CA HIS A 369 -8.17 -7.78 5.73
C HIS A 369 -9.27 -8.12 6.75
N GLY A 370 -10.45 -7.49 6.66
CA GLY A 370 -11.63 -7.81 7.48
C GLY A 370 -12.44 -9.00 6.98
N ASN A 371 -12.24 -9.43 5.72
CA ASN A 371 -13.06 -10.44 5.04
C ASN A 371 -12.32 -11.75 4.73
N THR A 372 -11.13 -11.94 5.27
CA THR A 372 -10.36 -13.19 5.08
C THR A 372 -10.91 -14.30 5.97
N HIS A 373 -11.14 -15.48 5.40
CA HIS A 373 -11.52 -16.69 6.11
C HIS A 373 -10.80 -17.92 5.53
N SER A 374 -10.89 -19.05 6.21
CA SER A 374 -10.37 -20.33 5.71
C SER A 374 -11.51 -21.22 5.25
N THR A 375 -11.32 -21.89 4.12
CA THR A 375 -12.23 -22.89 3.58
C THR A 375 -12.02 -24.25 4.26
N SER A 376 -12.95 -25.18 4.05
CA SER A 376 -12.87 -26.55 4.62
C SER A 376 -11.68 -27.34 4.07
N ASN A 377 -11.18 -27.02 2.88
CA ASN A 377 -9.98 -27.60 2.26
C ASN A 377 -8.66 -26.92 2.66
N GLY A 378 -8.72 -25.96 3.60
CA GLY A 378 -7.55 -25.35 4.24
C GLY A 378 -6.99 -24.12 3.53
N PHE A 379 -7.54 -23.69 2.41
CA PHE A 379 -7.13 -22.45 1.75
C PHE A 379 -7.68 -21.24 2.49
N LYS A 380 -6.88 -20.21 2.62
CA LYS A 380 -7.37 -18.87 2.94
C LYS A 380 -8.00 -18.26 1.71
N THR A 381 -9.13 -17.59 1.86
CA THR A 381 -9.82 -16.93 0.75
C THR A 381 -10.61 -15.72 1.21
N ARG A 382 -11.21 -15.01 0.26
CA ARG A 382 -12.16 -13.90 0.47
C ARG A 382 -13.31 -14.07 -0.50
N HIS A 383 -14.54 -13.84 -0.05
CA HIS A 383 -15.67 -13.72 -0.97
C HIS A 383 -15.68 -12.32 -1.59
N PHE A 384 -15.65 -12.24 -2.89
CA PHE A 384 -15.69 -10.98 -3.64
C PHE A 384 -16.91 -10.13 -3.25
N ASP A 385 -18.07 -10.73 -3.07
CA ASP A 385 -19.29 -10.03 -2.64
C ASP A 385 -19.13 -9.35 -1.28
N ARG A 386 -18.39 -9.96 -0.33
CA ARG A 386 -18.11 -9.34 0.98
C ARG A 386 -17.14 -8.18 0.85
N VAL A 387 -16.16 -8.28 -0.07
CA VAL A 387 -15.27 -7.18 -0.41
C VAL A 387 -16.06 -5.98 -0.92
N ILE A 388 -16.99 -6.22 -1.86
CA ILE A 388 -17.87 -5.18 -2.41
C ILE A 388 -18.80 -4.61 -1.34
N ASP A 389 -19.40 -5.45 -0.50
CA ASP A 389 -20.31 -4.98 0.56
C ASP A 389 -19.62 -4.11 1.60
N GLU A 390 -18.36 -4.39 1.98
CA GLU A 390 -17.60 -3.51 2.85
C GLU A 390 -17.31 -2.15 2.20
N VAL A 391 -16.93 -2.13 0.92
CA VAL A 391 -16.75 -0.88 0.17
C VAL A 391 -18.06 -0.10 0.11
N GLN A 392 -19.18 -0.76 -0.21
CA GLN A 392 -20.49 -0.13 -0.25
C GLN A 392 -20.86 0.45 1.11
N GLY A 393 -20.70 -0.30 2.20
CA GLY A 393 -20.94 0.16 3.56
C GLY A 393 -20.06 1.36 3.94
N PHE A 394 -18.80 1.37 3.53
CA PHE A 394 -17.90 2.51 3.71
C PHE A 394 -18.43 3.78 3.01
N PHE A 395 -18.86 3.68 1.76
CA PHE A 395 -19.47 4.78 1.01
C PHE A 395 -20.77 5.28 1.64
N GLU A 396 -21.64 4.36 2.10
CA GLU A 396 -22.89 4.68 2.79
C GLU A 396 -22.64 5.50 4.06
N VAL A 397 -21.67 5.09 4.87
CA VAL A 397 -21.27 5.81 6.09
C VAL A 397 -20.81 7.25 5.79
N HIS A 398 -19.91 7.40 4.82
CA HIS A 398 -19.38 8.70 4.46
C HIS A 398 -20.44 9.63 3.86
N ARG A 399 -21.35 9.10 3.04
CA ARG A 399 -22.49 9.87 2.53
C ARG A 399 -23.44 10.32 3.65
N ALA A 400 -23.76 9.41 4.57
CA ALA A 400 -24.65 9.75 5.70
C ALA A 400 -24.06 10.83 6.60
N LEU A 401 -22.75 10.89 6.75
CA LEU A 401 -22.03 11.87 7.57
C LEU A 401 -21.60 13.12 6.81
N GLY A 402 -21.78 13.17 5.48
CA GLY A 402 -21.34 14.29 4.64
C GLY A 402 -19.81 14.42 4.53
N THR A 403 -19.08 13.30 4.67
CA THR A 403 -17.63 13.25 4.55
C THR A 403 -17.22 12.58 3.24
N HIS A 404 -15.95 12.72 2.84
CA HIS A 404 -15.46 12.19 1.57
C HIS A 404 -14.93 10.76 1.72
N PRO A 405 -15.44 9.75 0.95
CA PRO A 405 -14.86 8.41 0.87
C PRO A 405 -13.59 8.47 0.00
N GLY A 406 -12.46 8.82 0.61
CA GLY A 406 -11.25 9.29 -0.08
C GLY A 406 -10.50 8.23 -0.87
N GLY A 407 -10.71 6.92 -0.63
CA GLY A 407 -9.95 5.92 -1.39
C GLY A 407 -10.23 4.46 -1.03
N ILE A 408 -9.54 3.56 -1.76
CA ILE A 408 -9.53 2.11 -1.52
C ILE A 408 -8.11 1.57 -1.44
N HIS A 409 -7.90 0.54 -0.60
CA HIS A 409 -6.63 -0.17 -0.39
C HIS A 409 -6.84 -1.66 -0.65
N ILE A 410 -6.30 -2.18 -1.75
CA ILE A 410 -6.65 -3.50 -2.29
C ILE A 410 -5.40 -4.39 -2.40
N GLU A 411 -5.51 -5.64 -1.95
CA GLU A 411 -4.54 -6.69 -2.30
C GLU A 411 -4.94 -7.31 -3.63
N LEU A 412 -4.15 -7.06 -4.66
CA LEU A 412 -4.38 -7.51 -6.03
C LEU A 412 -3.11 -8.02 -6.69
N THR A 413 -3.30 -8.75 -7.78
CA THR A 413 -2.22 -9.09 -8.70
C THR A 413 -2.70 -8.93 -10.15
N GLY A 414 -1.76 -8.66 -11.05
CA GLY A 414 -2.01 -8.65 -12.49
C GLY A 414 -2.08 -10.03 -13.13
N GLU A 415 -1.95 -11.08 -12.32
CA GLU A 415 -2.03 -12.47 -12.74
C GLU A 415 -3.48 -12.99 -12.68
N ASP A 416 -3.76 -14.03 -13.47
CA ASP A 416 -5.09 -14.69 -13.49
C ASP A 416 -5.16 -15.79 -12.41
N VAL A 417 -5.00 -15.38 -11.14
CA VAL A 417 -5.06 -16.28 -9.98
C VAL A 417 -6.49 -16.62 -9.57
N THR A 418 -6.66 -17.72 -8.84
CA THR A 418 -7.95 -18.18 -8.30
C THR A 418 -7.95 -18.16 -6.77
N GLU A 419 -7.50 -17.05 -6.15
CA GLU A 419 -7.30 -16.95 -4.71
C GLU A 419 -8.54 -16.43 -3.95
N CYS A 420 -9.40 -15.65 -4.62
CA CYS A 420 -10.65 -15.10 -4.06
C CYS A 420 -11.87 -15.70 -4.76
N LEU A 421 -12.91 -16.03 -3.96
CA LEU A 421 -14.15 -16.65 -4.43
C LEU A 421 -15.07 -15.61 -5.07
N GLY A 422 -15.87 -16.07 -6.04
CA GLY A 422 -16.92 -15.26 -6.70
C GLY A 422 -16.37 -14.32 -7.76
N GLY A 423 -17.04 -13.18 -7.93
CA GLY A 423 -16.85 -12.30 -9.08
C GLY A 423 -17.49 -12.85 -10.35
N ALA A 424 -17.38 -12.14 -11.46
CA ALA A 424 -17.98 -12.53 -12.74
C ALA A 424 -17.45 -13.84 -13.30
N GLN A 425 -16.28 -14.31 -12.83
CA GLN A 425 -15.71 -15.62 -13.18
C GLN A 425 -16.32 -16.78 -12.38
N ASP A 426 -17.16 -16.51 -11.38
CA ASP A 426 -17.82 -17.48 -10.49
C ASP A 426 -16.84 -18.49 -9.87
N ILE A 427 -15.68 -17.99 -9.39
CA ILE A 427 -14.65 -18.82 -8.77
C ILE A 427 -15.22 -19.45 -7.51
N SER A 428 -15.21 -20.78 -7.45
CA SER A 428 -15.70 -21.60 -6.33
C SER A 428 -14.55 -22.16 -5.47
N ASP A 429 -14.89 -22.77 -4.33
CA ASP A 429 -13.91 -23.48 -3.48
C ASP A 429 -13.13 -24.58 -4.22
N LEU A 430 -13.72 -25.16 -5.29
CA LEU A 430 -13.11 -26.20 -6.11
C LEU A 430 -12.10 -25.66 -7.14
N ASP A 431 -12.07 -24.35 -7.32
CA ASP A 431 -11.18 -23.69 -8.29
C ASP A 431 -9.93 -23.10 -7.63
N LEU A 432 -9.92 -22.98 -6.28
CA LEU A 432 -8.84 -22.32 -5.55
C LEU A 432 -7.47 -22.95 -5.81
N ASP A 433 -7.37 -24.26 -5.93
CA ASP A 433 -6.10 -24.98 -6.13
C ASP A 433 -5.53 -24.84 -7.55
N ARG A 434 -6.29 -24.32 -8.51
CA ARG A 434 -5.86 -24.19 -9.92
C ARG A 434 -4.70 -23.21 -10.07
N ARG A 435 -4.81 -22.03 -9.42
CA ARG A 435 -3.78 -20.98 -9.43
C ARG A 435 -3.77 -20.21 -8.11
N TYR A 436 -3.44 -20.90 -7.02
CA TYR A 436 -3.26 -20.29 -5.69
C TYR A 436 -1.78 -19.99 -5.49
N GLU A 437 -1.34 -18.78 -5.81
CA GLU A 437 0.06 -18.41 -5.94
C GLU A 437 0.55 -17.44 -4.84
N THR A 438 -0.35 -16.96 -3.98
CA THR A 438 0.03 -16.03 -2.92
C THR A 438 0.99 -16.63 -1.89
N ALA A 439 1.97 -15.87 -1.47
CA ALA A 439 2.85 -16.25 -0.37
C ALA A 439 2.22 -16.10 1.02
N CYS A 440 1.15 -15.30 1.16
CA CYS A 440 0.50 -14.98 2.45
C CYS A 440 -1.02 -15.00 2.40
N ASP A 441 -1.65 -13.89 1.98
CA ASP A 441 -3.10 -13.73 1.97
C ASP A 441 -3.62 -13.65 0.53
N PRO A 442 -4.86 -14.11 0.24
CA PRO A 442 -5.41 -14.18 -1.10
C PRO A 442 -5.58 -12.79 -1.72
N ARG A 443 -5.33 -12.70 -3.03
CA ARG A 443 -5.39 -11.45 -3.82
C ARG A 443 -6.53 -11.51 -4.83
N LEU A 444 -7.09 -10.36 -5.17
CA LEU A 444 -7.94 -10.24 -6.34
C LEU A 444 -7.09 -10.41 -7.61
N ASN A 445 -7.58 -11.17 -8.57
CA ASN A 445 -6.98 -11.23 -9.91
C ASN A 445 -7.34 -9.98 -10.74
N THR A 446 -6.81 -9.86 -11.96
CA THR A 446 -7.07 -8.70 -12.83
C THR A 446 -8.57 -8.50 -13.08
N GLN A 447 -9.33 -9.57 -13.35
CA GLN A 447 -10.76 -9.45 -13.66
C GLN A 447 -11.58 -8.97 -12.45
N GLN A 448 -11.35 -9.54 -11.28
CA GLN A 448 -12.01 -9.10 -10.04
C GLN A 448 -11.61 -7.67 -9.69
N SER A 449 -10.34 -7.28 -9.89
CA SER A 449 -9.86 -5.91 -9.64
C SER A 449 -10.54 -4.88 -10.53
N LEU A 450 -10.73 -5.19 -11.82
CA LEU A 450 -11.43 -4.30 -12.74
C LEU A 450 -12.93 -4.25 -12.46
N GLU A 451 -13.55 -5.38 -12.13
CA GLU A 451 -14.95 -5.42 -11.71
C GLU A 451 -15.17 -4.52 -10.47
N LEU A 452 -14.29 -4.63 -9.47
CA LEU A 452 -14.30 -3.73 -8.31
C LEU A 452 -14.18 -2.27 -8.72
N ALA A 453 -13.26 -1.92 -9.64
CA ALA A 453 -13.07 -0.53 -10.08
C ALA A 453 -14.34 0.03 -10.74
N PHE A 454 -15.03 -0.74 -11.57
CA PHE A 454 -16.29 -0.33 -12.18
C PHE A 454 -17.39 -0.11 -11.14
N LEU A 455 -17.50 -1.02 -10.15
CA LEU A 455 -18.49 -0.88 -9.07
C LEU A 455 -18.22 0.36 -8.20
N VAL A 456 -16.95 0.62 -7.86
CA VAL A 456 -16.55 1.83 -7.11
C VAL A 456 -16.82 3.09 -7.93
N ALA A 457 -16.55 3.05 -9.25
CA ALA A 457 -16.85 4.17 -10.14
C ALA A 457 -18.36 4.49 -10.18
N GLU A 458 -19.23 3.49 -10.16
CA GLU A 458 -20.69 3.67 -10.02
C GLU A 458 -21.04 4.32 -8.67
N MET A 459 -20.41 3.85 -7.57
CA MET A 459 -20.63 4.43 -6.24
C MET A 459 -20.18 5.90 -6.15
N LEU A 460 -19.10 6.28 -6.83
CA LEU A 460 -18.59 7.65 -6.84
C LEU A 460 -19.48 8.63 -7.61
N ARG A 461 -20.29 8.14 -8.56
CA ARG A 461 -21.26 8.96 -9.34
C ARG A 461 -22.55 9.28 -8.59
N GLY A 462 -22.99 8.40 -7.74
CA GLY A 462 -24.27 8.46 -7.04
C GLY A 462 -24.19 8.89 -5.61
#